data_fb6763bc9b45b35ba03229b4b7249f1d
#
_entry.id   fb6763bc9b45b35ba03229b4b7249f1d
#
_cell.length_a   1.000
_cell.length_b   1.000
_cell.length_c   1.000
_cell.angle_alpha   90.00
_cell.angle_beta   90.00
_cell.angle_gamma   90.00
#
_symmetry.space_group_name_H-M   'P 1'
#
loop_
_entity.id
_entity.type
_entity.pdbx_description
1 polymer ?
#
loop_
_entity_poly.entity_id
_entity_poly.type
_entity_poly.pdbx_seq_one_letter_code
_entity_poly.pdbx_strand_id
1 'polypeptide(L)'
;MQSLGKVLVTGGAGFIGTELVEQLYIKGYEVTILDKQDKPMGLDHVKYIKGDLSSPARCVMACAGQDYVIHLAAKARIPESFINPDEYFDSNVVGSRNILTAASAVGVRKFVYAGSSSVYGNNTAPNKPNHKPDPLNYYAMSKLFGEHLCKQYKIMFGLNYNILRFFTVYSENQPTSLLFGKFAQMVKNGEPVTIHGDGEFKRDYIHVSDVAKACIASMESKVKNDTFNVGTGNNISVNAVVEILKKYAPDLVATNIDKPRGYAPETLA
;
A
#
# COMPACT_ATOMS: atom_id res chain seq x y z
N MET A 1 -13.44 -19.35 -20.39
CA MET A 1 -12.46 -19.93 -19.45
C MET A 1 -13.11 -20.05 -18.08
N GLN A 2 -12.85 -21.12 -17.36
CA GLN A 2 -13.34 -21.24 -15.97
C GLN A 2 -12.55 -20.28 -15.10
N SER A 3 -13.24 -19.49 -14.26
CA SER A 3 -12.59 -18.51 -13.36
C SER A 3 -11.67 -19.24 -12.35
N LEU A 4 -10.51 -18.64 -12.06
CA LEU A 4 -9.58 -19.13 -11.03
C LEU A 4 -10.10 -18.87 -9.60
N GLY A 5 -11.14 -18.06 -9.45
CA GLY A 5 -11.77 -17.69 -8.19
C GLY A 5 -12.18 -16.21 -8.17
N LYS A 6 -12.81 -15.80 -7.07
CA LYS A 6 -13.34 -14.45 -6.89
C LYS A 6 -12.50 -13.66 -5.88
N VAL A 7 -12.04 -12.48 -6.26
CA VAL A 7 -11.15 -11.65 -5.45
C VAL A 7 -11.77 -10.29 -5.22
N LEU A 8 -11.95 -9.92 -3.95
CA LEU A 8 -12.25 -8.55 -3.56
C LEU A 8 -10.94 -7.77 -3.38
N VAL A 9 -10.81 -6.65 -4.09
CA VAL A 9 -9.75 -5.66 -3.86
C VAL A 9 -10.37 -4.42 -3.25
N THR A 10 -10.06 -4.11 -1.99
CA THR A 10 -10.44 -2.81 -1.42
C THR A 10 -9.35 -1.79 -1.75
N GLY A 11 -9.74 -0.56 -2.08
CA GLY A 11 -8.77 0.43 -2.58
C GLY A 11 -8.32 0.14 -4.02
N GLY A 12 -9.13 -0.59 -4.78
CA GLY A 12 -8.82 -1.00 -6.16
C GLY A 12 -8.79 0.15 -7.17
N ALA A 13 -9.35 1.31 -6.82
CA ALA A 13 -9.26 2.53 -7.63
C ALA A 13 -8.00 3.36 -7.33
N GLY A 14 -7.20 2.97 -6.34
CA GLY A 14 -5.96 3.65 -5.95
C GLY A 14 -4.77 3.28 -6.82
N PHE A 15 -3.64 3.93 -6.56
CA PHE A 15 -2.37 3.78 -7.29
C PHE A 15 -1.90 2.32 -7.44
N ILE A 16 -1.81 1.59 -6.32
CA ILE A 16 -1.42 0.17 -6.34
C ILE A 16 -2.59 -0.70 -6.81
N GLY A 17 -3.81 -0.29 -6.47
CA GLY A 17 -5.03 -1.06 -6.70
C GLY A 17 -5.33 -1.27 -8.18
N THR A 18 -5.18 -0.24 -9.01
CA THR A 18 -5.44 -0.33 -10.46
C THR A 18 -4.52 -1.34 -11.13
N GLU A 19 -3.23 -1.32 -10.82
CA GLU A 19 -2.26 -2.28 -11.33
C GLU A 19 -2.58 -3.72 -10.88
N LEU A 20 -2.90 -3.90 -9.58
CA LEU A 20 -3.26 -5.21 -9.04
C LEU A 20 -4.54 -5.77 -9.69
N VAL A 21 -5.55 -4.94 -9.86
CA VAL A 21 -6.83 -5.33 -10.47
C VAL A 21 -6.60 -5.81 -11.90
N GLU A 22 -5.81 -5.10 -12.69
CA GLU A 22 -5.50 -5.47 -14.06
C GLU A 22 -4.74 -6.80 -14.14
N GLN A 23 -3.72 -7.00 -13.31
CA GLN A 23 -2.97 -8.26 -13.27
C GLN A 23 -3.84 -9.45 -12.83
N LEU A 24 -4.75 -9.26 -11.86
CA LEU A 24 -5.70 -10.30 -11.44
C LEU A 24 -6.66 -10.67 -12.58
N TYR A 25 -7.20 -9.68 -13.29
CA TYR A 25 -8.10 -9.88 -14.42
C TYR A 25 -7.40 -10.62 -15.57
N ILE A 26 -6.22 -10.16 -15.99
CA ILE A 26 -5.41 -10.83 -17.03
C ILE A 26 -5.13 -12.30 -16.65
N LYS A 27 -4.91 -12.57 -15.36
CA LYS A 27 -4.66 -13.92 -14.86
C LYS A 27 -5.91 -14.81 -14.85
N GLY A 28 -7.11 -14.23 -14.99
CA GLY A 28 -8.38 -14.98 -15.08
C GLY A 28 -9.18 -15.04 -13.79
N TYR A 29 -8.95 -14.14 -12.83
CA TYR A 29 -9.80 -13.99 -11.65
C TYR A 29 -11.02 -13.11 -11.94
N GLU A 30 -12.15 -13.42 -11.28
CA GLU A 30 -13.29 -12.50 -11.19
C GLU A 30 -13.00 -11.45 -10.12
N VAL A 31 -12.76 -10.20 -10.54
CA VAL A 31 -12.36 -9.14 -9.63
C VAL A 31 -13.56 -8.26 -9.25
N THR A 32 -13.72 -8.02 -7.95
CA THR A 32 -14.63 -7.01 -7.39
C THR A 32 -13.81 -5.95 -6.69
N ILE A 33 -14.10 -4.67 -6.96
CA ILE A 33 -13.49 -3.53 -6.28
C ILE A 33 -14.48 -2.95 -5.27
N LEU A 34 -13.99 -2.64 -4.06
CA LEU A 34 -14.66 -1.74 -3.12
C LEU A 34 -13.78 -0.51 -2.92
N ASP A 35 -14.24 0.66 -3.36
CA ASP A 35 -13.54 1.92 -3.20
C ASP A 35 -14.52 3.07 -2.99
N LYS A 36 -14.10 4.12 -2.26
CA LYS A 36 -14.89 5.34 -2.07
C LYS A 36 -14.79 6.31 -3.24
N GLN A 37 -13.73 6.21 -4.03
CA GLN A 37 -13.53 7.02 -5.23
C GLN A 37 -14.50 6.62 -6.34
N ASP A 38 -14.56 7.40 -7.40
CA ASP A 38 -15.25 7.00 -8.62
C ASP A 38 -14.46 5.92 -9.36
N LYS A 39 -15.16 5.11 -10.13
CA LYS A 39 -14.55 4.04 -10.92
C LYS A 39 -13.56 4.64 -11.93
N PRO A 40 -12.29 4.25 -11.91
CA PRO A 40 -11.33 4.70 -12.92
C PRO A 40 -11.75 4.25 -14.33
N MET A 41 -11.43 5.05 -15.33
CA MET A 41 -11.56 4.63 -16.73
C MET A 41 -10.73 3.38 -17.01
N GLY A 42 -11.19 2.54 -17.92
CA GLY A 42 -10.50 1.29 -18.31
C GLY A 42 -10.79 0.07 -17.44
N LEU A 43 -11.47 0.23 -16.30
CA LEU A 43 -11.85 -0.89 -15.42
C LEU A 43 -13.30 -1.40 -15.67
N ASP A 44 -13.84 -1.26 -16.90
CA ASP A 44 -15.22 -1.65 -17.20
C ASP A 44 -15.46 -3.16 -17.13
N HIS A 45 -14.41 -3.93 -17.24
CA HIS A 45 -14.41 -5.39 -17.20
C HIS A 45 -14.48 -5.99 -15.78
N VAL A 46 -14.46 -5.16 -14.71
CA VAL A 46 -14.53 -5.63 -13.32
C VAL A 46 -15.77 -5.08 -12.61
N LYS A 47 -16.25 -5.85 -11.62
CA LYS A 47 -17.34 -5.39 -10.76
C LYS A 47 -16.85 -4.29 -9.83
N TYR A 48 -17.58 -3.17 -9.80
CA TYR A 48 -17.25 -2.02 -8.97
C TYR A 48 -18.35 -1.71 -7.96
N ILE A 49 -17.97 -1.57 -6.70
CA ILE A 49 -18.85 -1.18 -5.60
C ILE A 49 -18.30 0.13 -5.03
N LYS A 50 -19.00 1.24 -5.29
CA LYS A 50 -18.68 2.53 -4.67
C LYS A 50 -19.12 2.50 -3.21
N GLY A 51 -18.18 2.67 -2.28
CA GLY A 51 -18.47 2.68 -0.85
C GLY A 51 -17.25 2.86 0.01
N ASP A 52 -17.49 3.34 1.24
CA ASP A 52 -16.46 3.54 2.25
C ASP A 52 -16.45 2.35 3.23
N LEU A 53 -15.27 1.98 3.71
CA LEU A 53 -15.07 0.91 4.70
C LEU A 53 -15.64 1.28 6.08
N SER A 54 -15.95 2.54 6.35
CA SER A 54 -16.69 2.97 7.53
C SER A 54 -18.10 2.38 7.60
N SER A 55 -18.66 1.92 6.46
CA SER A 55 -19.95 1.25 6.37
C SER A 55 -19.81 -0.28 6.47
N PRO A 56 -20.15 -0.92 7.60
CA PRO A 56 -20.16 -2.38 7.74
C PRO A 56 -21.02 -3.08 6.68
N ALA A 57 -22.17 -2.49 6.35
CA ALA A 57 -23.08 -3.04 5.34
C ALA A 57 -22.41 -3.10 3.94
N ARG A 58 -21.64 -2.09 3.55
CA ARG A 58 -20.87 -2.09 2.30
C ARG A 58 -19.79 -3.16 2.31
N CYS A 59 -19.10 -3.34 3.44
CA CYS A 59 -18.10 -4.40 3.59
C CYS A 59 -18.71 -5.79 3.43
N VAL A 60 -19.85 -6.07 4.07
CA VAL A 60 -20.58 -7.34 3.95
C VAL A 60 -21.02 -7.58 2.50
N MET A 61 -21.60 -6.58 1.86
CA MET A 61 -22.03 -6.68 0.46
C MET A 61 -20.85 -6.97 -0.48
N ALA A 62 -19.70 -6.34 -0.24
CA ALA A 62 -18.51 -6.52 -1.07
C ALA A 62 -17.85 -7.90 -0.87
N CYS A 63 -17.84 -8.41 0.37
CA CYS A 63 -17.28 -9.74 0.68
C CYS A 63 -18.17 -10.90 0.24
N ALA A 64 -19.47 -10.69 -0.01
CA ALA A 64 -20.40 -11.75 -0.35
C ALA A 64 -19.96 -12.54 -1.59
N GLY A 65 -19.74 -13.84 -1.40
CA GLY A 65 -19.34 -14.78 -2.46
C GLY A 65 -17.89 -14.63 -2.95
N GLN A 66 -17.03 -13.90 -2.22
CA GLN A 66 -15.61 -13.80 -2.55
C GLN A 66 -14.81 -14.98 -1.97
N ASP A 67 -13.82 -15.44 -2.71
CA ASP A 67 -12.86 -16.45 -2.25
C ASP A 67 -11.69 -15.83 -1.48
N TYR A 68 -11.28 -14.63 -1.90
CA TYR A 68 -10.11 -13.91 -1.38
C TYR A 68 -10.42 -12.44 -1.19
N VAL A 69 -9.71 -11.83 -0.24
CA VAL A 69 -9.71 -10.37 -0.06
C VAL A 69 -8.27 -9.87 -0.08
N ILE A 70 -7.96 -8.87 -0.92
CA ILE A 70 -6.71 -8.11 -0.87
C ILE A 70 -7.06 -6.70 -0.43
N HIS A 71 -6.60 -6.34 0.76
CA HIS A 71 -6.99 -5.09 1.42
C HIS A 71 -5.89 -4.03 1.26
N LEU A 72 -6.06 -3.15 0.25
CA LEU A 72 -5.16 -2.01 -0.02
C LEU A 72 -5.71 -0.68 0.48
N ALA A 73 -7.02 -0.56 0.68
CA ALA A 73 -7.66 0.70 1.06
C ALA A 73 -7.07 1.26 2.36
N ALA A 74 -6.49 2.43 2.28
CA ALA A 74 -5.92 3.15 3.42
C ALA A 74 -5.65 4.63 3.08
N LYS A 75 -5.57 5.48 4.10
CA LYS A 75 -4.85 6.75 4.02
C LYS A 75 -3.37 6.47 4.23
N ALA A 76 -2.48 6.99 3.34
CA ALA A 76 -1.08 6.54 3.27
C ALA A 76 -0.04 7.66 3.35
N ARG A 77 -0.44 8.91 3.64
CA ARG A 77 0.47 10.05 3.63
C ARG A 77 0.93 10.40 5.04
N ILE A 78 2.24 10.33 5.29
CA ILE A 78 2.82 10.59 6.61
C ILE A 78 2.54 12.03 7.07
N PRO A 79 2.77 13.11 6.29
CA PRO A 79 2.53 14.47 6.75
C PRO A 79 1.07 14.72 7.15
N GLU A 80 0.14 14.23 6.35
CA GLU A 80 -1.30 14.38 6.61
C GLU A 80 -1.75 13.63 7.87
N SER A 81 -1.06 12.52 8.24
CA SER A 81 -1.38 11.78 9.45
C SER A 81 -1.14 12.58 10.74
N PHE A 82 -0.26 13.60 10.71
CA PHE A 82 -0.07 14.52 11.84
C PHE A 82 -1.15 15.61 11.92
N ILE A 83 -1.76 15.94 10.78
CA ILE A 83 -2.80 16.98 10.70
C ILE A 83 -4.17 16.40 11.06
N ASN A 84 -4.48 15.20 10.56
CA ASN A 84 -5.79 14.55 10.69
C ASN A 84 -5.65 13.11 11.22
N PRO A 85 -5.14 12.89 12.46
CA PRO A 85 -4.88 11.55 12.99
C PRO A 85 -6.14 10.69 13.09
N ASP A 86 -7.28 11.30 13.43
CA ASP A 86 -8.57 10.59 13.57
C ASP A 86 -9.01 9.97 12.26
N GLU A 87 -8.83 10.67 11.13
CA GLU A 87 -9.15 10.13 9.81
C GLU A 87 -8.29 8.91 9.44
N TYR A 88 -7.03 8.87 9.92
CA TYR A 88 -6.16 7.71 9.76
C TYR A 88 -6.60 6.55 10.62
N PHE A 89 -7.04 6.82 11.84
CA PHE A 89 -7.61 5.80 12.72
C PHE A 89 -8.91 5.23 12.13
N ASP A 90 -9.84 6.07 11.74
CA ASP A 90 -11.13 5.65 11.18
C ASP A 90 -10.96 4.86 9.88
N SER A 91 -10.16 5.37 8.94
CA SER A 91 -9.94 4.71 7.66
C SER A 91 -9.15 3.41 7.81
N ASN A 92 -7.98 3.47 8.49
CA ASN A 92 -7.02 2.37 8.47
C ASN A 92 -7.26 1.34 9.56
N VAL A 93 -7.87 1.72 10.70
CA VAL A 93 -8.12 0.80 11.82
C VAL A 93 -9.58 0.36 11.84
N VAL A 94 -10.53 1.30 11.91
CA VAL A 94 -11.96 0.97 11.93
C VAL A 94 -12.38 0.35 10.61
N GLY A 95 -11.95 0.92 9.47
CA GLY A 95 -12.20 0.37 8.14
C GLY A 95 -11.63 -1.04 7.97
N SER A 96 -10.38 -1.29 8.42
CA SER A 96 -9.77 -2.62 8.39
C SER A 96 -10.52 -3.61 9.26
N ARG A 97 -10.98 -3.21 10.46
CA ARG A 97 -11.82 -4.06 11.31
C ARG A 97 -13.12 -4.45 10.60
N ASN A 98 -13.80 -3.52 9.96
CA ASN A 98 -15.07 -3.76 9.30
C ASN A 98 -14.93 -4.77 8.14
N ILE A 99 -13.89 -4.63 7.31
CA ILE A 99 -13.66 -5.57 6.20
C ILE A 99 -13.17 -6.95 6.70
N LEU A 100 -12.38 -7.01 7.77
CA LEU A 100 -11.99 -8.26 8.42
C LEU A 100 -13.19 -9.00 8.99
N THR A 101 -14.13 -8.26 9.64
CA THR A 101 -15.39 -8.82 10.15
C THR A 101 -16.21 -9.44 9.01
N ALA A 102 -16.38 -8.70 7.92
CA ALA A 102 -17.12 -9.18 6.77
C ALA A 102 -16.45 -10.41 6.11
N ALA A 103 -15.14 -10.35 5.92
CA ALA A 103 -14.35 -11.45 5.34
C ALA A 103 -14.40 -12.72 6.19
N SER A 104 -14.36 -12.57 7.53
CA SER A 104 -14.49 -13.70 8.46
C SER A 104 -15.88 -14.33 8.41
N ALA A 105 -16.94 -13.51 8.36
CA ALA A 105 -18.31 -13.96 8.36
C ALA A 105 -18.66 -14.78 7.09
N VAL A 106 -18.08 -14.44 5.93
CA VAL A 106 -18.29 -15.21 4.68
C VAL A 106 -17.29 -16.34 4.50
N GLY A 107 -16.27 -16.44 5.36
CA GLY A 107 -15.30 -17.54 5.33
C GLY A 107 -14.34 -17.50 4.13
N VAL A 108 -13.80 -16.32 3.79
CA VAL A 108 -12.83 -16.24 2.69
C VAL A 108 -11.61 -17.13 2.94
N ARG A 109 -11.04 -17.70 1.88
CA ARG A 109 -9.91 -18.64 1.96
C ARG A 109 -8.65 -17.97 2.49
N LYS A 110 -8.41 -16.69 2.13
CA LYS A 110 -7.30 -15.89 2.61
C LYS A 110 -7.58 -14.39 2.51
N PHE A 111 -7.07 -13.66 3.49
CA PHE A 111 -7.04 -12.20 3.55
C PHE A 111 -5.60 -11.72 3.41
N VAL A 112 -5.29 -10.91 2.39
CA VAL A 112 -3.97 -10.29 2.21
C VAL A 112 -4.05 -8.84 2.65
N TYR A 113 -3.29 -8.49 3.68
CA TYR A 113 -3.25 -7.13 4.23
C TYR A 113 -2.05 -6.35 3.70
N ALA A 114 -2.29 -5.18 3.13
CA ALA A 114 -1.23 -4.24 2.77
C ALA A 114 -0.69 -3.55 4.03
N GLY A 115 0.39 -4.09 4.57
CA GLY A 115 1.21 -3.49 5.60
C GLY A 115 2.12 -2.39 5.03
N SER A 116 3.07 -1.93 5.84
CA SER A 116 4.01 -0.87 5.44
C SER A 116 5.35 -1.03 6.13
N SER A 117 6.45 -0.78 5.43
CA SER A 117 7.79 -0.67 6.04
C SER A 117 7.90 0.46 7.06
N SER A 118 6.98 1.44 7.04
CA SER A 118 6.93 2.52 8.03
C SER A 118 6.76 2.02 9.47
N VAL A 119 6.27 0.79 9.68
CA VAL A 119 6.16 0.19 11.02
C VAL A 119 7.50 -0.09 11.67
N TYR A 120 8.58 -0.16 10.89
CA TYR A 120 9.93 -0.39 11.41
C TYR A 120 10.53 0.84 12.08
N GLY A 121 10.14 2.05 11.67
CA GLY A 121 10.61 3.31 12.26
C GLY A 121 12.13 3.45 12.21
N ASN A 122 12.77 3.60 13.38
CA ASN A 122 14.22 3.78 13.51
C ASN A 122 15.02 2.46 13.59
N ASN A 123 14.40 1.32 13.35
CA ASN A 123 15.13 0.06 13.34
C ASN A 123 16.27 0.09 12.32
N THR A 124 17.41 -0.47 12.69
CA THR A 124 18.56 -0.57 11.79
C THR A 124 18.23 -1.43 10.56
N ALA A 125 18.55 -0.91 9.39
CA ALA A 125 18.44 -1.63 8.12
C ALA A 125 19.56 -2.69 7.98
N PRO A 126 19.33 -3.82 7.25
CA PRO A 126 18.10 -4.22 6.60
C PRO A 126 17.00 -4.62 7.61
N ASN A 127 15.77 -4.21 7.29
CA ASN A 127 14.62 -4.52 8.13
C ASN A 127 14.19 -5.99 7.93
N LYS A 128 13.87 -6.68 9.01
CA LYS A 128 13.38 -8.07 8.97
C LYS A 128 11.94 -8.15 9.49
N PRO A 129 11.09 -9.05 8.96
CA PRO A 129 9.70 -9.17 9.39
C PRO A 129 9.52 -9.38 10.91
N ASN A 130 10.50 -9.99 11.58
CA ASN A 130 10.49 -10.24 13.02
C ASN A 130 11.09 -9.10 13.87
N HIS A 131 11.57 -8.01 13.27
CA HIS A 131 11.99 -6.84 14.04
C HIS A 131 10.81 -6.27 14.82
N LYS A 132 11.08 -5.84 16.07
CA LYS A 132 10.07 -5.18 16.90
C LYS A 132 9.66 -3.85 16.20
N PRO A 133 8.35 -3.63 15.96
CA PRO A 133 7.91 -2.38 15.37
C PRO A 133 8.24 -1.15 16.24
N ASP A 134 8.60 -0.04 15.59
CA ASP A 134 8.92 1.26 16.22
C ASP A 134 8.29 2.41 15.40
N PRO A 135 6.93 2.48 15.30
CA PRO A 135 6.25 3.44 14.43
C PRO A 135 6.46 4.88 14.86
N LEU A 136 6.88 5.77 13.93
CA LEU A 136 7.24 7.18 14.19
C LEU A 136 6.11 8.17 13.91
N ASN A 137 4.97 7.73 13.41
CA ASN A 137 3.87 8.58 12.98
C ASN A 137 2.53 7.85 13.05
N TYR A 138 1.42 8.58 12.99
CA TYR A 138 0.07 8.00 13.08
C TYR A 138 -0.27 7.06 11.94
N TYR A 139 0.25 7.31 10.72
CA TYR A 139 0.11 6.36 9.61
C TYR A 139 0.75 5.01 9.93
N ALA A 140 2.01 5.00 10.34
CA ALA A 140 2.73 3.78 10.71
C ALA A 140 2.03 3.03 11.86
N MET A 141 1.58 3.79 12.88
CA MET A 141 0.79 3.25 14.00
C MET A 141 -0.50 2.60 13.52
N SER A 142 -1.26 3.26 12.64
CA SER A 142 -2.53 2.72 12.11
C SER A 142 -2.32 1.44 11.29
N LYS A 143 -1.20 1.36 10.53
CA LYS A 143 -0.83 0.15 9.79
C LYS A 143 -0.47 -1.00 10.73
N LEU A 144 0.27 -0.72 11.80
CA LEU A 144 0.60 -1.71 12.83
C LEU A 144 -0.67 -2.23 13.53
N PHE A 145 -1.64 -1.37 13.84
CA PHE A 145 -2.93 -1.82 14.37
C PHE A 145 -3.65 -2.77 13.41
N GLY A 146 -3.64 -2.51 12.11
CA GLY A 146 -4.21 -3.41 11.11
C GLY A 146 -3.54 -4.79 11.09
N GLU A 147 -2.19 -4.85 11.26
CA GLU A 147 -1.48 -6.12 11.41
C GLU A 147 -1.94 -6.90 12.66
N HIS A 148 -2.11 -6.19 13.78
CA HIS A 148 -2.63 -6.79 15.01
C HIS A 148 -4.07 -7.29 14.85
N LEU A 149 -4.93 -6.54 14.16
CA LEU A 149 -6.28 -6.99 13.84
C LEU A 149 -6.25 -8.30 13.04
N CYS A 150 -5.44 -8.42 11.98
CA CYS A 150 -5.31 -9.67 11.23
C CYS A 150 -4.97 -10.85 12.13
N LYS A 151 -4.00 -10.70 13.04
CA LYS A 151 -3.60 -11.72 14.00
C LYS A 151 -4.77 -12.10 14.95
N GLN A 152 -5.48 -11.11 15.46
CA GLN A 152 -6.62 -11.35 16.36
C GLN A 152 -7.77 -12.06 15.64
N TYR A 153 -8.10 -11.68 14.39
CA TYR A 153 -9.13 -12.35 13.61
C TYR A 153 -8.79 -13.81 13.27
N LYS A 154 -7.49 -14.14 13.14
CA LYS A 154 -7.05 -15.53 13.06
C LYS A 154 -7.35 -16.29 14.35
N ILE A 155 -7.03 -15.71 15.50
CA ILE A 155 -7.24 -16.35 16.80
C ILE A 155 -8.74 -16.53 17.10
N MET A 156 -9.54 -15.48 16.86
CA MET A 156 -10.96 -15.45 17.26
C MET A 156 -11.88 -16.16 16.27
N PHE A 157 -11.58 -16.10 14.98
CA PHE A 157 -12.49 -16.54 13.91
C PHE A 157 -11.85 -17.50 12.90
N GLY A 158 -10.58 -17.86 13.07
CA GLY A 158 -9.89 -18.79 12.16
C GLY A 158 -9.51 -18.18 10.80
N LEU A 159 -9.70 -16.87 10.57
CA LEU A 159 -9.40 -16.22 9.29
C LEU A 159 -7.91 -16.35 8.94
N ASN A 160 -7.60 -16.98 7.80
CA ASN A 160 -6.23 -17.04 7.32
C ASN A 160 -5.85 -15.71 6.70
N TYR A 161 -4.64 -15.23 7.02
CA TYR A 161 -4.13 -13.98 6.50
C TYR A 161 -2.67 -14.09 6.06
N ASN A 162 -2.21 -13.11 5.28
CA ASN A 162 -0.80 -12.74 5.14
C ASN A 162 -0.70 -11.22 5.19
N ILE A 163 0.39 -10.72 5.77
CA ILE A 163 0.72 -9.30 5.85
C ILE A 163 1.89 -9.03 4.91
N LEU A 164 1.74 -8.04 4.04
CA LEU A 164 2.77 -7.60 3.12
C LEU A 164 3.20 -6.18 3.47
N ARG A 165 4.38 -6.02 4.07
CA ARG A 165 4.96 -4.71 4.39
C ARG A 165 5.61 -4.14 3.14
N PHE A 166 4.88 -3.27 2.43
CA PHE A 166 5.38 -2.60 1.24
C PHE A 166 6.46 -1.58 1.61
N PHE A 167 7.55 -1.60 0.85
CA PHE A 167 8.56 -0.55 0.87
C PHE A 167 8.11 0.60 -0.03
N THR A 168 9.01 1.42 -0.57
CA THR A 168 8.59 2.63 -1.30
C THR A 168 8.15 2.28 -2.71
N VAL A 169 6.84 2.24 -2.92
CA VAL A 169 6.26 1.86 -4.21
C VAL A 169 6.33 3.03 -5.19
N TYR A 170 6.73 2.75 -6.43
CA TYR A 170 6.77 3.72 -7.52
C TYR A 170 6.25 3.16 -8.84
N SER A 171 5.86 4.05 -9.74
CA SER A 171 5.65 3.81 -11.17
C SER A 171 5.59 5.13 -11.93
N GLU A 172 5.52 5.02 -13.26
CA GLU A 172 5.32 6.15 -14.19
C GLU A 172 3.99 6.88 -13.95
N ASN A 173 2.96 6.16 -13.50
CA ASN A 173 1.61 6.70 -13.29
C ASN A 173 1.30 7.06 -11.82
N GLN A 174 2.33 7.18 -10.99
CA GLN A 174 2.08 7.50 -9.59
C GLN A 174 1.56 8.93 -9.40
N PRO A 175 0.73 9.18 -8.37
CA PRO A 175 0.21 10.51 -8.07
C PRO A 175 1.32 11.55 -7.86
N THR A 176 1.07 12.79 -8.30
CA THR A 176 2.00 13.94 -8.10
C THR A 176 2.25 14.30 -6.64
N SER A 177 1.50 13.69 -5.74
CA SER A 177 1.70 13.79 -4.30
C SER A 177 2.83 12.89 -3.76
N LEU A 178 3.33 11.95 -4.58
CA LEU A 178 4.46 11.07 -4.26
C LEU A 178 5.73 11.53 -4.97
N LEU A 179 6.91 11.07 -4.51
CA LEU A 179 8.21 11.60 -4.91
C LEU A 179 8.40 11.70 -6.42
N PHE A 180 8.29 10.57 -7.15
CA PHE A 180 8.58 10.58 -8.59
C PHE A 180 7.52 11.34 -9.39
N GLY A 181 6.22 11.21 -9.03
CA GLY A 181 5.16 12.00 -9.66
C GLY A 181 5.35 13.50 -9.43
N LYS A 182 5.72 13.89 -8.20
CA LYS A 182 6.05 15.28 -7.86
C LYS A 182 7.24 15.79 -8.66
N PHE A 183 8.33 15.03 -8.70
CA PHE A 183 9.54 15.41 -9.45
C PHE A 183 9.26 15.51 -10.96
N ALA A 184 8.55 14.54 -11.52
CA ALA A 184 8.17 14.57 -12.94
C ALA A 184 7.33 15.82 -13.28
N GLN A 185 6.39 16.19 -12.40
CA GLN A 185 5.57 17.41 -12.59
C GLN A 185 6.43 18.67 -12.50
N MET A 186 7.35 18.77 -11.52
CA MET A 186 8.25 19.91 -11.36
C MET A 186 9.17 20.05 -12.58
N VAL A 187 9.79 18.95 -13.03
CA VAL A 187 10.62 18.94 -14.25
C VAL A 187 9.83 19.42 -15.47
N LYS A 188 8.60 18.91 -15.65
CA LYS A 188 7.73 19.30 -16.75
C LYS A 188 7.40 20.80 -16.75
N ASN A 189 7.26 21.38 -15.55
CA ASN A 189 6.96 22.80 -15.36
C ASN A 189 8.20 23.70 -15.43
N GLY A 190 9.42 23.16 -15.53
CA GLY A 190 10.67 23.93 -15.43
C GLY A 190 10.94 24.44 -14.01
N GLU A 191 10.35 23.82 -12.99
CA GLU A 191 10.49 24.16 -11.57
C GLU A 191 11.62 23.37 -10.92
N PRO A 192 12.37 23.95 -9.96
CA PRO A 192 13.35 23.21 -9.19
C PRO A 192 12.71 22.08 -8.40
N VAL A 193 13.30 20.86 -8.42
CA VAL A 193 12.83 19.77 -7.57
C VAL A 193 13.20 20.02 -6.11
N THR A 194 12.27 19.72 -5.20
CA THR A 194 12.47 19.96 -3.77
C THR A 194 12.96 18.71 -3.06
N ILE A 195 14.11 18.81 -2.39
CA ILE A 195 14.73 17.77 -1.59
C ILE A 195 14.49 18.07 -0.11
N HIS A 196 13.94 17.13 0.64
CA HIS A 196 13.75 17.27 2.07
C HIS A 196 15.05 16.97 2.83
N GLY A 197 15.46 17.89 3.73
CA GLY A 197 16.71 17.78 4.49
C GLY A 197 17.93 17.86 3.58
N ASP A 198 18.93 17.03 3.84
CA ASP A 198 20.18 16.90 3.07
C ASP A 198 20.08 15.99 1.84
N GLY A 199 18.93 15.33 1.65
CA GLY A 199 18.71 14.37 0.55
C GLY A 199 19.32 12.99 0.76
N GLU A 200 19.92 12.72 1.93
CA GLU A 200 20.58 11.42 2.24
C GLU A 200 19.62 10.37 2.78
N PHE A 201 18.32 10.66 2.89
CA PHE A 201 17.32 9.65 3.19
C PHE A 201 17.31 8.57 2.12
N LYS A 202 17.58 7.33 2.55
CA LYS A 202 17.59 6.16 1.65
C LYS A 202 16.28 5.41 1.69
N ARG A 203 15.82 5.01 0.52
CA ARG A 203 14.59 4.20 0.35
C ARG A 203 14.84 3.01 -0.56
N ASP A 204 14.29 1.89 -0.17
CA ASP A 204 14.13 0.74 -1.05
C ASP A 204 12.91 1.01 -1.93
N TYR A 205 13.15 1.24 -3.21
CA TYR A 205 12.11 1.52 -4.19
C TYR A 205 11.73 0.26 -4.94
N ILE A 206 10.44 -0.07 -4.92
CA ILE A 206 9.88 -1.22 -5.63
C ILE A 206 8.84 -0.78 -6.66
N HIS A 207 8.89 -1.36 -7.85
CA HIS A 207 7.90 -1.03 -8.88
C HIS A 207 6.52 -1.59 -8.55
N VAL A 208 5.46 -0.84 -8.88
CA VAL A 208 4.07 -1.20 -8.56
C VAL A 208 3.66 -2.56 -9.12
N SER A 209 4.16 -2.94 -10.30
CA SER A 209 3.88 -4.25 -10.89
C SER A 209 4.41 -5.42 -10.07
N ASP A 210 5.55 -5.25 -9.39
CA ASP A 210 6.11 -6.28 -8.53
C ASP A 210 5.38 -6.37 -7.19
N VAL A 211 4.86 -5.24 -6.69
CA VAL A 211 3.94 -5.24 -5.54
C VAL A 211 2.65 -5.98 -5.87
N ALA A 212 2.08 -5.76 -7.05
CA ALA A 212 0.89 -6.49 -7.51
C ALA A 212 1.16 -8.00 -7.63
N LYS A 213 2.30 -8.40 -8.23
CA LYS A 213 2.74 -9.80 -8.28
C LYS A 213 2.89 -10.41 -6.88
N ALA A 214 3.49 -9.67 -5.94
CA ALA A 214 3.65 -10.13 -4.56
C ALA A 214 2.30 -10.35 -3.86
N CYS A 215 1.32 -9.47 -4.09
CA CYS A 215 -0.05 -9.65 -3.58
C CYS A 215 -0.70 -10.93 -4.12
N ILE A 216 -0.60 -11.17 -5.44
CA ILE A 216 -1.15 -12.35 -6.09
C ILE A 216 -0.45 -13.62 -5.60
N ALA A 217 0.89 -13.63 -5.59
CA ALA A 217 1.67 -14.75 -5.09
C ALA A 217 1.36 -15.09 -3.64
N SER A 218 1.20 -14.07 -2.79
CA SER A 218 0.81 -14.24 -1.38
C SER A 218 -0.60 -14.83 -1.26
N MET A 219 -1.55 -14.37 -2.08
CA MET A 219 -2.92 -14.87 -2.11
C MET A 219 -2.96 -16.36 -2.49
N GLU A 220 -2.21 -16.75 -3.52
CA GLU A 220 -2.16 -18.11 -4.06
C GLU A 220 -1.31 -19.08 -3.22
N SER A 221 -0.34 -18.57 -2.47
CA SER A 221 0.59 -19.36 -1.68
C SER A 221 -0.11 -20.28 -0.69
N LYS A 222 0.52 -21.43 -0.38
CA LYS A 222 0.12 -22.29 0.74
C LYS A 222 0.51 -21.70 2.11
N VAL A 223 1.46 -20.77 2.15
CA VAL A 223 1.86 -20.07 3.39
C VAL A 223 0.72 -19.18 3.86
N LYS A 224 0.43 -19.25 5.15
CA LYS A 224 -0.66 -18.51 5.80
C LYS A 224 -0.19 -17.98 7.15
N ASN A 225 -0.80 -16.88 7.57
CA ASN A 225 -0.64 -16.28 8.89
C ASN A 225 0.81 -15.79 9.14
N ASP A 226 1.40 -15.22 8.10
CA ASP A 226 2.78 -14.77 8.13
C ASP A 226 2.91 -13.32 7.64
N THR A 227 4.09 -12.73 7.87
CA THR A 227 4.44 -11.36 7.50
C THR A 227 5.65 -11.37 6.58
N PHE A 228 5.56 -10.64 5.46
CA PHE A 228 6.60 -10.55 4.46
C PHE A 228 6.95 -9.09 4.18
N ASN A 229 8.23 -8.84 3.93
CA ASN A 229 8.67 -7.60 3.30
C ASN A 229 8.48 -7.68 1.78
N VAL A 230 8.05 -6.57 1.19
CA VAL A 230 7.91 -6.43 -0.26
C VAL A 230 8.73 -5.22 -0.68
N GLY A 231 9.96 -5.46 -1.01
CA GLY A 231 11.01 -4.51 -1.43
C GLY A 231 11.99 -5.21 -2.37
N THR A 232 13.01 -4.48 -2.80
CA THR A 232 14.03 -4.99 -3.74
C THR A 232 15.30 -5.47 -3.04
N GLY A 233 15.47 -5.13 -1.75
CA GLY A 233 16.71 -5.36 -1.02
C GLY A 233 17.84 -4.39 -1.42
N ASN A 234 17.51 -3.32 -2.15
CA ASN A 234 18.43 -2.24 -2.50
C ASN A 234 17.79 -0.89 -2.22
N ASN A 235 18.56 0.01 -1.63
CA ASN A 235 18.08 1.36 -1.39
C ASN A 235 19.03 2.41 -1.99
N ILE A 236 18.45 3.55 -2.35
CA ILE A 236 19.20 4.71 -2.84
C ILE A 236 18.70 5.98 -2.14
N SER A 237 19.57 6.99 -2.06
CA SER A 237 19.20 8.31 -1.50
C SER A 237 18.38 9.12 -2.49
N VAL A 238 17.68 10.16 -1.98
CA VAL A 238 16.97 11.12 -2.83
C VAL A 238 17.96 11.87 -3.73
N ASN A 239 19.16 12.17 -3.24
CA ASN A 239 20.24 12.76 -4.07
C ASN A 239 20.60 11.86 -5.24
N ALA A 240 20.75 10.54 -5.02
CA ALA A 240 21.02 9.60 -6.11
C ALA A 240 19.87 9.54 -7.14
N VAL A 241 18.60 9.66 -6.69
CA VAL A 241 17.45 9.79 -7.60
C VAL A 241 17.57 11.05 -8.46
N VAL A 242 17.93 12.19 -7.87
CA VAL A 242 18.12 13.45 -8.59
C VAL A 242 19.24 13.33 -9.63
N GLU A 243 20.36 12.72 -9.29
CA GLU A 243 21.46 12.48 -10.26
C GLU A 243 21.05 11.57 -11.43
N ILE A 244 20.17 10.59 -11.18
CA ILE A 244 19.59 9.80 -12.27
C ILE A 244 18.70 10.68 -13.15
N LEU A 245 17.87 11.54 -12.59
CA LEU A 245 16.99 12.43 -13.33
C LEU A 245 17.77 13.44 -14.19
N LYS A 246 18.89 13.97 -13.70
CA LYS A 246 19.76 14.87 -14.45
C LYS A 246 20.29 14.28 -15.77
N LYS A 247 20.39 12.95 -15.88
CA LYS A 247 20.77 12.30 -17.14
C LYS A 247 19.71 12.50 -18.24
N TYR A 248 18.46 12.71 -17.86
CA TYR A 248 17.31 12.91 -18.77
C TYR A 248 16.85 14.37 -18.83
N ALA A 249 17.18 15.16 -17.82
CA ALA A 249 16.89 16.58 -17.71
C ALA A 249 18.17 17.31 -17.21
N PRO A 250 19.16 17.59 -18.09
CA PRO A 250 20.46 18.13 -17.68
C PRO A 250 20.37 19.48 -16.93
N ASP A 251 19.38 20.30 -17.26
CA ASP A 251 19.14 21.62 -16.65
C ASP A 251 18.35 21.53 -15.33
N LEU A 252 18.12 20.33 -14.79
CA LEU A 252 17.41 20.12 -13.55
C LEU A 252 18.11 20.82 -12.38
N VAL A 253 17.40 21.74 -11.74
CA VAL A 253 17.82 22.39 -10.49
C VAL A 253 17.16 21.66 -9.32
N ALA A 254 17.91 21.47 -8.24
CA ALA A 254 17.39 20.92 -6.99
C ALA A 254 17.59 21.93 -5.85
N THR A 255 16.58 22.05 -4.97
CA THR A 255 16.62 22.92 -3.79
C THR A 255 16.28 22.13 -2.54
N ASN A 256 17.04 22.36 -1.46
CA ASN A 256 16.77 21.71 -0.18
C ASN A 256 15.74 22.50 0.62
N ILE A 257 14.82 21.77 1.27
CA ILE A 257 13.82 22.30 2.18
C ILE A 257 13.88 21.56 3.52
N ASP A 258 13.20 22.05 4.54
CA ASP A 258 13.24 21.45 5.87
C ASP A 258 12.87 19.96 5.89
N LYS A 259 13.54 19.24 6.78
CA LYS A 259 13.29 17.84 7.02
C LYS A 259 11.89 17.62 7.61
N PRO A 260 11.02 16.77 7.02
CA PRO A 260 9.72 16.48 7.57
C PRO A 260 9.80 15.61 8.81
N ARG A 261 8.82 15.74 9.71
CA ARG A 261 8.71 14.92 10.91
C ARG A 261 8.26 13.48 10.59
N GLY A 262 8.69 12.53 11.43
CA GLY A 262 8.17 11.19 11.43
C GLY A 262 8.65 10.27 10.30
N TYR A 263 9.73 10.64 9.62
CA TYR A 263 10.36 9.80 8.60
C TYR A 263 11.58 9.08 9.15
N ALA A 264 11.66 7.78 8.91
CA ALA A 264 12.87 6.99 9.15
C ALA A 264 13.99 7.47 8.22
N PRO A 265 15.27 7.49 8.67
CA PRO A 265 16.39 7.90 7.82
C PRO A 265 16.64 6.91 6.69
N GLU A 266 16.42 5.64 6.92
CA GLU A 266 16.69 4.57 5.97
C GLU A 266 15.61 3.48 6.02
N THR A 267 15.25 2.92 4.85
CA THR A 267 14.44 1.72 4.74
C THR A 267 15.07 0.77 3.72
N LEU A 268 15.20 -0.51 4.09
CA LEU A 268 15.76 -1.58 3.26
C LEU A 268 15.11 -2.90 3.66
N ALA A 269 14.58 -3.65 2.67
CA ALA A 269 13.90 -4.94 2.87
C ALA A 269 14.86 -6.06 3.23
#